data_8c78242c32c04e599c1164a318a8ea7f
#
_entry.id   8c78242c32c04e599c1164a318a8ea7f
#
_cell.length_a   1.000
_cell.length_b   1.000
_cell.length_c   1.000
_cell.angle_alpha   90.00
_cell.angle_beta   90.00
_cell.angle_gamma   90.00
#
_symmetry.space_group_name_H-M   'P 1'
#
loop_
_entity.id
_entity.type
_entity.pdbx_description
1 polymer ?
#
loop_
_entity_poly.entity_id
_entity_poly.type
_entity_poly.pdbx_seq_one_letter_code
_entity_poly.pdbx_strand_id
1 'polypeptide(L)'
;QPGHPGHRRKKQEPTQPVILLPAPEKVLEDSDFKKTGRTIIKQMVGFQVYLNVREYHADVYYNTKTGKRVHAAFPAGVVDEVNYDGSIRAFLFLLNNDCCVSIDKSRRFLSDLTGGKLNISKGMVSKLSREFALKTVPERRTAYADMLLSPVMPLNSNRQLASSIYFLFQFAKISEDSFRNS
;
A
#
# COMPACT_ATOMS: atom_id res chain seq x y z
N GLN A 1 -30.98 -10.04 -30.88
CA GLN A 1 -30.10 -10.50 -29.80
C GLN A 1 -30.49 -9.78 -28.52
N PRO A 2 -30.73 -10.48 -27.39
CA PRO A 2 -30.95 -9.81 -26.10
C PRO A 2 -29.70 -9.04 -25.75
N GLY A 3 -29.87 -7.75 -25.41
CA GLY A 3 -28.77 -6.86 -25.03
C GLY A 3 -28.01 -7.40 -23.83
N HIS A 4 -26.69 -7.19 -23.80
CA HIS A 4 -25.81 -7.57 -22.70
C HIS A 4 -26.31 -6.92 -21.39
N PRO A 5 -26.55 -7.69 -20.29
CA PRO A 5 -26.97 -7.10 -19.03
C PRO A 5 -25.90 -6.10 -18.54
N GLY A 6 -26.30 -4.84 -18.40
CA GLY A 6 -25.40 -3.77 -17.97
C GLY A 6 -24.84 -4.05 -16.55
N HIS A 7 -23.52 -4.07 -16.41
CA HIS A 7 -22.87 -4.18 -15.11
C HIS A 7 -23.00 -2.84 -14.35
N ARG A 8 -23.86 -2.80 -13.32
CA ARG A 8 -23.92 -1.65 -12.42
C ARG A 8 -22.74 -1.70 -11.44
N ARG A 9 -22.09 -0.55 -11.24
CA ARG A 9 -21.04 -0.42 -10.23
C ARG A 9 -21.63 -0.65 -8.85
N LYS A 10 -21.00 -1.52 -8.05
CA LYS A 10 -21.40 -1.75 -6.66
C LYS A 10 -20.91 -0.59 -5.78
N LYS A 11 -21.76 -0.14 -4.86
CA LYS A 11 -21.35 0.81 -3.82
C LYS A 11 -20.37 0.16 -2.87
N GLN A 12 -19.38 0.95 -2.40
CA GLN A 12 -18.42 0.56 -1.40
C GLN A 12 -18.86 1.04 -0.02
N GLU A 13 -18.33 0.43 1.03
CA GLU A 13 -18.51 0.98 2.38
C GLU A 13 -17.76 2.31 2.51
N PRO A 14 -18.40 3.36 3.07
CA PRO A 14 -17.74 4.64 3.26
C PRO A 14 -16.58 4.53 4.22
N THR A 15 -15.41 5.06 3.84
CA THR A 15 -14.22 5.15 4.70
C THR A 15 -14.07 6.53 5.35
N GLN A 16 -14.94 7.47 4.99
CA GLN A 16 -14.97 8.83 5.50
C GLN A 16 -16.38 9.15 6.05
N PRO A 17 -16.50 10.13 6.95
CA PRO A 17 -17.79 10.60 7.43
C PRO A 17 -18.74 10.99 6.29
N VAL A 18 -20.02 10.68 6.46
CA VAL A 18 -21.06 11.01 5.48
C VAL A 18 -21.22 12.53 5.38
N ILE A 19 -21.15 13.06 4.17
CA ILE A 19 -21.40 14.47 3.89
C ILE A 19 -22.88 14.65 3.58
N LEU A 20 -23.60 15.37 4.44
CA LEU A 20 -24.98 15.75 4.24
C LEU A 20 -25.03 17.08 3.46
N LEU A 21 -25.65 17.05 2.30
CA LEU A 21 -25.81 18.24 1.49
C LEU A 21 -27.00 19.08 2.03
N PRO A 22 -26.87 20.40 2.07
CA PRO A 22 -27.95 21.30 2.48
C PRO A 22 -29.12 21.23 1.49
N ALA A 23 -30.29 21.65 1.94
CA ALA A 23 -31.46 21.78 1.06
C ALA A 23 -31.17 22.83 -0.02
N PRO A 24 -31.62 22.62 -1.28
CA PRO A 24 -31.51 23.63 -2.33
C PRO A 24 -32.25 24.93 -1.95
N GLU A 25 -31.74 26.08 -2.38
CA GLU A 25 -32.36 27.40 -2.12
C GLU A 25 -33.86 27.45 -2.43
N LYS A 26 -34.25 26.88 -3.58
CA LYS A 26 -35.68 26.80 -3.98
C LYS A 26 -36.58 26.11 -2.95
N VAL A 27 -36.03 25.16 -2.17
CA VAL A 27 -36.79 24.47 -1.12
C VAL A 27 -36.88 25.32 0.15
N LEU A 28 -35.91 26.21 0.36
CA LEU A 28 -35.90 27.11 1.49
C LEU A 28 -36.83 28.33 1.28
N GLU A 29 -37.02 28.73 0.03
CA GLU A 29 -37.85 29.87 -0.38
C GLU A 29 -39.32 29.51 -0.53
N ASP A 30 -39.67 28.25 -0.78
CA ASP A 30 -41.02 27.79 -1.07
C ASP A 30 -41.48 26.77 -0.02
N SER A 31 -42.44 27.14 0.81
CA SER A 31 -43.01 26.32 1.90
C SER A 31 -43.83 25.11 1.42
N ASP A 32 -44.15 25.03 0.12
CA ASP A 32 -44.94 23.93 -0.43
C ASP A 32 -44.08 22.67 -0.65
N PHE A 33 -42.75 22.82 -0.68
CA PHE A 33 -41.87 21.66 -0.72
C PHE A 33 -41.88 20.89 0.60
N LYS A 34 -42.17 19.60 0.51
CA LYS A 34 -42.16 18.71 1.66
C LYS A 34 -41.04 17.66 1.51
N LYS A 35 -40.28 17.41 2.59
CA LYS A 35 -39.26 16.38 2.61
C LYS A 35 -39.88 15.00 2.42
N THR A 36 -39.45 14.27 1.39
CA THR A 36 -39.82 12.88 1.17
C THR A 36 -38.95 11.98 2.04
N GLY A 37 -39.39 10.78 2.36
CA GLY A 37 -38.58 9.78 3.08
C GLY A 37 -37.46 9.17 2.24
N ARG A 38 -37.24 9.64 1.00
CA ARG A 38 -36.24 9.09 0.10
C ARG A 38 -34.96 9.92 0.11
N THR A 39 -33.80 9.23 0.22
CA THR A 39 -32.48 9.86 0.11
C THR A 39 -31.76 9.32 -1.12
N ILE A 40 -31.21 10.20 -1.93
CA ILE A 40 -30.35 9.84 -3.05
C ILE A 40 -28.92 9.78 -2.53
N ILE A 41 -28.28 8.62 -2.66
CA ILE A 41 -26.92 8.40 -2.19
C ILE A 41 -26.02 8.22 -3.42
N LYS A 42 -25.01 9.07 -3.54
CA LYS A 42 -23.95 9.00 -4.54
C LYS A 42 -22.61 8.88 -3.83
N GLN A 43 -21.68 8.14 -4.41
CA GLN A 43 -20.33 7.96 -3.88
C GLN A 43 -19.30 8.46 -4.89
N MET A 44 -18.29 9.14 -4.38
CA MET A 44 -17.06 9.44 -5.09
C MET A 44 -15.98 8.56 -4.48
N VAL A 45 -15.37 7.70 -5.29
CA VAL A 45 -14.28 6.82 -4.85
C VAL A 45 -12.97 7.43 -5.32
N GLY A 46 -12.09 7.72 -4.37
CA GLY A 46 -10.76 8.27 -4.60
C GLY A 46 -9.66 7.32 -4.13
N PHE A 47 -8.44 7.61 -4.53
CA PHE A 47 -7.22 6.92 -4.12
C PHE A 47 -6.19 7.97 -3.71
N GLN A 48 -5.52 7.75 -2.58
CA GLN A 48 -4.48 8.64 -2.06
C GLN A 48 -3.24 7.83 -1.72
N VAL A 49 -2.09 8.38 -2.05
CA VAL A 49 -0.79 7.85 -1.64
C VAL A 49 -0.06 8.91 -0.84
N TYR A 50 0.49 8.53 0.30
CA TYR A 50 1.30 9.41 1.14
C TYR A 50 2.62 8.73 1.50
N LEU A 51 3.67 9.54 1.62
CA LEU A 51 4.96 9.09 2.11
C LEU A 51 4.94 9.10 3.64
N ASN A 52 5.19 7.95 4.24
CA ASN A 52 5.32 7.81 5.70
C ASN A 52 6.80 7.80 6.07
N VAL A 53 7.24 8.80 6.81
CA VAL A 53 8.62 8.93 7.29
C VAL A 53 8.62 8.84 8.81
N ARG A 54 9.38 7.89 9.35
CA ARG A 54 9.57 7.70 10.79
C ARG A 54 11.02 8.02 11.14
N GLU A 55 11.23 8.83 12.15
CA GLU A 55 12.55 9.14 12.69
C GLU A 55 12.76 8.46 14.02
N TYR A 56 13.95 7.94 14.23
CA TYR A 56 14.37 7.31 15.50
C TYR A 56 15.56 8.10 16.04
N HIS A 57 15.42 8.61 17.26
CA HIS A 57 16.46 9.37 17.95
C HIS A 57 17.02 8.54 19.10
N ALA A 58 18.34 8.44 19.18
CA ALA A 58 19.03 7.78 20.28
C ALA A 58 20.16 8.68 20.79
N ASP A 59 20.09 9.07 22.05
CA ASP A 59 21.16 9.83 22.69
C ASP A 59 22.41 8.99 22.86
N VAL A 60 23.57 9.61 22.62
CA VAL A 60 24.88 8.98 22.81
C VAL A 60 25.42 9.33 24.18
N TYR A 61 25.64 8.32 24.98
CA TYR A 61 26.23 8.44 26.30
C TYR A 61 27.73 8.15 26.26
N TYR A 62 28.52 8.91 27.03
CA TYR A 62 29.95 8.80 27.08
C TYR A 62 30.39 8.43 28.50
N ASN A 63 31.18 7.37 28.64
CA ASN A 63 31.80 6.97 29.93
C ASN A 63 33.15 7.67 30.08
N THR A 64 33.26 8.60 31.04
CA THR A 64 34.46 9.40 31.28
C THR A 64 35.66 8.61 31.74
N LYS A 65 35.46 7.41 32.37
CA LYS A 65 36.55 6.57 32.86
C LYS A 65 37.09 5.64 31.78
N THR A 66 36.24 5.09 30.92
CA THR A 66 36.63 4.09 29.90
C THR A 66 36.74 4.65 28.51
N GLY A 67 36.27 5.88 28.26
CA GLY A 67 36.19 6.46 26.91
C GLY A 67 35.11 5.84 26.02
N LYS A 68 34.34 4.87 26.52
CA LYS A 68 33.33 4.15 25.74
C LYS A 68 32.10 5.00 25.50
N ARG A 69 31.58 4.96 24.26
CA ARG A 69 30.30 5.55 23.86
C ARG A 69 29.28 4.47 23.62
N VAL A 70 28.05 4.70 24.05
CA VAL A 70 26.91 3.79 23.89
C VAL A 70 25.66 4.59 23.56
N HIS A 71 24.76 4.01 22.83
CA HIS A 71 23.42 4.54 22.55
C HIS A 71 22.39 3.40 22.64
N ALA A 72 21.10 3.74 22.67
CA ALA A 72 20.02 2.76 22.60
C ALA A 72 20.07 2.00 21.27
N ALA A 73 19.69 0.72 21.28
CA ALA A 73 19.62 -0.07 20.06
C ALA A 73 18.47 0.43 19.18
N PHE A 74 18.74 0.57 17.88
CA PHE A 74 17.71 0.85 16.91
C PHE A 74 16.90 -0.40 16.59
N PRO A 75 15.62 -0.26 16.16
CA PRO A 75 14.81 -1.39 15.72
C PRO A 75 15.46 -2.17 14.58
N ALA A 76 15.12 -3.45 14.46
CA ALA A 76 15.62 -4.29 13.39
C ALA A 76 15.29 -3.69 12.01
N GLY A 77 16.28 -3.62 11.11
CA GLY A 77 16.14 -3.01 9.79
C GLY A 77 16.44 -1.52 9.72
N VAL A 78 16.68 -0.85 10.86
CA VAL A 78 17.19 0.53 10.93
C VAL A 78 18.70 0.47 11.13
N VAL A 79 19.46 0.49 10.04
CA VAL A 79 20.92 0.28 10.04
C VAL A 79 21.65 1.51 9.52
N ASP A 80 21.12 2.13 8.48
CA ASP A 80 21.68 3.30 7.82
C ASP A 80 20.93 4.58 8.23
N GLU A 81 21.45 5.74 7.87
CA GLU A 81 20.79 7.05 8.10
C GLU A 81 19.42 7.11 7.43
N VAL A 82 19.28 6.49 6.25
CA VAL A 82 18.03 6.37 5.52
C VAL A 82 17.77 4.89 5.18
N ASN A 83 16.67 4.37 5.70
CA ASN A 83 16.25 2.99 5.48
C ASN A 83 14.90 2.95 4.75
N TYR A 84 14.75 1.99 3.86
CA TYR A 84 13.50 1.76 3.15
C TYR A 84 12.78 0.56 3.75
N ASP A 85 11.53 0.74 4.14
CA ASP A 85 10.73 -0.32 4.76
C ASP A 85 10.22 -1.37 3.77
N GLY A 86 9.47 -2.33 4.29
CA GLY A 86 8.92 -3.44 3.50
C GLY A 86 7.96 -2.99 2.41
N SER A 87 7.22 -1.89 2.61
CA SER A 87 6.22 -1.41 1.65
C SER A 87 6.86 -0.89 0.36
N ILE A 88 7.95 -0.13 0.46
CA ILE A 88 8.71 0.34 -0.71
C ILE A 88 9.35 -0.83 -1.44
N ARG A 89 9.91 -1.80 -0.71
CA ARG A 89 10.52 -3.01 -1.30
C ARG A 89 9.49 -3.84 -2.06
N ALA A 90 8.32 -4.08 -1.45
CA ALA A 90 7.21 -4.81 -2.06
C ALA A 90 6.68 -4.11 -3.31
N PHE A 91 6.51 -2.80 -3.25
CA PHE A 91 6.02 -2.00 -4.36
C PHE A 91 6.99 -2.01 -5.55
N LEU A 92 8.29 -1.84 -5.29
CA LEU A 92 9.31 -1.94 -6.32
C LEU A 92 9.38 -3.34 -6.94
N PHE A 93 9.26 -4.38 -6.12
CA PHE A 93 9.21 -5.75 -6.62
C PHE A 93 8.01 -5.94 -7.56
N LEU A 94 6.81 -5.51 -7.15
CA LEU A 94 5.60 -5.56 -7.97
C LEU A 94 5.80 -4.84 -9.31
N LEU A 95 6.29 -3.62 -9.29
CA LEU A 95 6.52 -2.84 -10.52
C LEU A 95 7.50 -3.54 -11.46
N ASN A 96 8.63 -4.02 -10.93
CA ASN A 96 9.70 -4.55 -11.78
C ASN A 96 9.43 -5.97 -12.27
N ASN A 97 8.80 -6.84 -11.45
CA ASN A 97 8.65 -8.26 -11.77
C ASN A 97 7.25 -8.60 -12.30
N ASP A 98 6.20 -8.11 -11.65
CA ASP A 98 4.83 -8.47 -12.06
C ASP A 98 4.29 -7.52 -13.14
N CYS A 99 4.58 -6.22 -13.02
CA CYS A 99 4.16 -5.22 -14.00
C CYS A 99 5.19 -5.01 -15.13
N CYS A 100 6.35 -5.66 -15.09
CA CYS A 100 7.43 -5.53 -16.08
C CYS A 100 7.86 -4.07 -16.33
N VAL A 101 7.77 -3.21 -15.33
CA VAL A 101 8.19 -1.81 -15.41
C VAL A 101 9.71 -1.71 -15.24
N SER A 102 10.39 -1.01 -16.15
CA SER A 102 11.85 -0.83 -16.04
C SER A 102 12.25 -0.07 -14.77
N ILE A 103 13.47 -0.28 -14.28
CA ILE A 103 14.02 0.38 -13.09
C ILE A 103 13.92 1.91 -13.20
N ASP A 104 14.23 2.49 -14.36
CA ASP A 104 14.16 3.94 -14.57
C ASP A 104 12.73 4.48 -14.51
N LYS A 105 11.76 3.75 -15.06
CA LYS A 105 10.35 4.12 -14.99
C LYS A 105 9.82 3.98 -13.56
N SER A 106 10.22 2.93 -12.83
CA SER A 106 9.83 2.73 -11.42
C SER A 106 10.35 3.87 -10.53
N ARG A 107 11.59 4.29 -10.72
CA ARG A 107 12.16 5.46 -10.02
C ARG A 107 11.37 6.73 -10.27
N ARG A 108 11.14 7.03 -11.56
CA ARG A 108 10.38 8.22 -11.96
C ARG A 108 8.98 8.18 -11.39
N PHE A 109 8.31 7.04 -11.51
CA PHE A 109 6.97 6.85 -10.98
C PHE A 109 6.89 7.10 -9.46
N LEU A 110 7.85 6.57 -8.67
CA LEU A 110 7.91 6.82 -7.21
C LEU A 110 8.19 8.29 -6.90
N SER A 111 9.10 8.92 -7.62
CA SER A 111 9.39 10.35 -7.46
C SER A 111 8.15 11.19 -7.75
N ASP A 112 7.48 10.95 -8.88
CA ASP A 112 6.28 11.69 -9.27
C ASP A 112 5.13 11.48 -8.28
N LEU A 113 4.92 10.23 -7.84
CA LEU A 113 3.88 9.85 -6.88
C LEU A 113 4.06 10.53 -5.51
N THR A 114 5.30 10.82 -5.13
CA THR A 114 5.64 11.45 -3.84
C THR A 114 5.97 12.95 -3.96
N GLY A 115 5.69 13.56 -5.11
CA GLY A 115 6.00 14.97 -5.37
C GLY A 115 7.50 15.28 -5.30
N GLY A 116 8.36 14.37 -5.78
CA GLY A 116 9.81 14.50 -5.77
C GLY A 116 10.50 14.20 -4.43
N LYS A 117 9.74 13.87 -3.39
CA LYS A 117 10.30 13.62 -2.04
C LYS A 117 11.09 12.32 -1.94
N LEU A 118 10.67 11.29 -2.68
CA LEU A 118 11.34 9.99 -2.69
C LEU A 118 12.17 9.82 -3.96
N ASN A 119 13.48 10.07 -3.86
CA ASN A 119 14.42 9.93 -4.96
C ASN A 119 15.40 8.79 -4.69
N ILE A 120 15.12 7.62 -5.28
CA ILE A 120 15.92 6.39 -5.08
C ILE A 120 16.84 6.17 -6.28
N SER A 121 18.12 5.80 -6.04
CA SER A 121 19.06 5.47 -7.11
C SER A 121 18.68 4.18 -7.84
N LYS A 122 19.13 4.00 -9.08
CA LYS A 122 18.91 2.78 -9.88
C LYS A 122 19.41 1.52 -9.16
N GLY A 123 20.63 1.60 -8.61
CA GLY A 123 21.23 0.49 -7.87
C GLY A 123 20.42 0.10 -6.64
N MET A 124 19.90 1.10 -5.91
CA MET A 124 19.05 0.86 -4.75
C MET A 124 17.72 0.23 -5.14
N VAL A 125 17.06 0.68 -6.21
CA VAL A 125 15.82 0.04 -6.72
C VAL A 125 16.06 -1.44 -7.01
N SER A 126 17.13 -1.76 -7.75
CA SER A 126 17.49 -3.15 -8.05
C SER A 126 17.79 -3.97 -6.79
N LYS A 127 18.53 -3.39 -5.82
CA LYS A 127 18.87 -4.02 -4.55
C LYS A 127 17.60 -4.35 -3.75
N LEU A 128 16.71 -3.37 -3.54
CA LEU A 128 15.50 -3.52 -2.73
C LEU A 128 14.53 -4.55 -3.33
N SER A 129 14.33 -4.50 -4.65
CA SER A 129 13.49 -5.47 -5.37
C SER A 129 14.03 -6.90 -5.24
N ARG A 130 15.35 -7.09 -5.39
CA ARG A 130 16.00 -8.38 -5.23
C ARG A 130 15.95 -8.90 -3.79
N GLU A 131 16.20 -8.05 -2.81
CA GLU A 131 16.12 -8.41 -1.38
C GLU A 131 14.73 -8.89 -1.01
N PHE A 132 13.69 -8.20 -1.50
CA PHE A 132 12.31 -8.61 -1.30
C PHE A 132 12.02 -9.97 -1.94
N ALA A 133 12.45 -10.15 -3.20
CA ALA A 133 12.30 -11.42 -3.91
C ALA A 133 12.90 -12.59 -3.12
N LEU A 134 14.12 -12.43 -2.60
CA LEU A 134 14.82 -13.47 -1.83
C LEU A 134 14.09 -13.79 -0.51
N LYS A 135 13.59 -12.78 0.20
CA LYS A 135 12.86 -12.99 1.46
C LYS A 135 11.52 -13.69 1.27
N THR A 136 10.87 -13.50 0.13
CA THR A 136 9.53 -14.06 -0.14
C THR A 136 9.56 -15.39 -0.90
N VAL A 137 10.75 -15.92 -1.26
CA VAL A 137 10.86 -17.20 -1.98
C VAL A 137 10.18 -18.37 -1.26
N PRO A 138 10.36 -18.58 0.06
CA PRO A 138 9.74 -19.70 0.76
C PRO A 138 8.21 -19.65 0.68
N GLU A 139 7.63 -18.50 1.00
CA GLU A 139 6.18 -18.29 1.03
C GLU A 139 5.55 -18.41 -0.36
N ARG A 140 6.24 -17.88 -1.37
CA ARG A 140 5.80 -18.00 -2.76
C ARG A 140 5.78 -19.45 -3.22
N ARG A 141 6.79 -20.25 -2.85
CA ARG A 141 6.83 -21.69 -3.17
C ARG A 141 5.67 -22.44 -2.53
N THR A 142 5.36 -22.14 -1.25
CA THR A 142 4.21 -22.73 -0.55
C THR A 142 2.90 -22.34 -1.22
N ALA A 143 2.70 -21.07 -1.51
CA ALA A 143 1.49 -20.59 -2.18
C ALA A 143 1.30 -21.21 -3.59
N TYR A 144 2.38 -21.41 -4.35
CA TYR A 144 2.32 -22.10 -5.63
C TYR A 144 2.00 -23.60 -5.47
N ALA A 145 2.57 -24.27 -4.47
CA ALA A 145 2.28 -25.67 -4.19
C ALA A 145 0.79 -25.85 -3.80
N ASP A 146 0.27 -25.02 -2.92
CA ASP A 146 -1.15 -25.03 -2.52
C ASP A 146 -2.09 -24.76 -3.69
N MET A 147 -1.70 -23.86 -4.61
CA MET A 147 -2.46 -23.57 -5.81
C MET A 147 -2.49 -24.76 -6.78
N LEU A 148 -1.39 -25.48 -6.94
CA LEU A 148 -1.30 -26.67 -7.80
C LEU A 148 -2.05 -27.86 -7.22
N LEU A 149 -2.15 -27.96 -5.89
CA LEU A 149 -2.86 -29.03 -5.19
C LEU A 149 -4.36 -28.74 -5.01
N SER A 150 -4.81 -27.53 -5.33
CA SER A 150 -6.24 -27.17 -5.24
C SER A 150 -7.02 -27.74 -6.41
N PRO A 151 -8.09 -28.54 -6.15
CA PRO A 151 -8.89 -29.20 -7.21
C PRO A 151 -9.75 -28.21 -8.03
N VAL A 152 -9.71 -26.92 -7.70
CA VAL A 152 -10.53 -25.88 -8.38
C VAL A 152 -9.60 -24.86 -9.03
N MET A 153 -9.14 -25.17 -10.23
CA MET A 153 -8.47 -24.21 -11.12
C MET A 153 -9.43 -23.69 -12.20
N PRO A 154 -9.94 -22.47 -12.12
CA PRO A 154 -10.33 -21.78 -13.34
C PRO A 154 -9.12 -21.03 -13.87
N LEU A 155 -8.70 -21.39 -15.07
CA LEU A 155 -7.72 -20.69 -15.91
C LEU A 155 -8.19 -19.26 -16.19
N ASN A 156 -7.91 -18.33 -15.27
CA ASN A 156 -8.14 -16.91 -15.52
C ASN A 156 -6.94 -16.10 -15.03
N SER A 157 -6.11 -15.67 -15.97
CA SER A 157 -4.87 -14.92 -15.76
C SER A 157 -5.00 -13.67 -14.86
N ASN A 158 -6.21 -13.10 -14.76
CA ASN A 158 -6.49 -11.95 -13.93
C ASN A 158 -6.54 -12.25 -12.40
N ARG A 159 -6.72 -13.51 -11.99
CA ARG A 159 -6.66 -13.91 -10.57
C ARG A 159 -5.23 -14.02 -10.05
N GLN A 160 -4.28 -14.32 -10.90
CA GLN A 160 -2.87 -14.44 -10.52
C GLN A 160 -2.28 -13.09 -10.10
N LEU A 161 -2.60 -12.03 -10.83
CA LEU A 161 -2.22 -10.65 -10.46
C LEU A 161 -2.88 -10.19 -9.15
N ALA A 162 -4.17 -10.46 -8.96
CA ALA A 162 -4.90 -10.05 -7.77
C ALA A 162 -4.40 -10.78 -6.50
N SER A 163 -4.04 -12.07 -6.59
CA SER A 163 -3.48 -12.81 -5.46
C SER A 163 -2.07 -12.34 -5.11
N SER A 164 -1.23 -12.01 -6.09
CA SER A 164 0.10 -11.46 -5.86
C SER A 164 0.05 -10.09 -5.19
N ILE A 165 -0.85 -9.20 -5.63
CA ILE A 165 -1.06 -7.87 -5.03
C ILE A 165 -1.59 -7.99 -3.61
N TYR A 166 -2.59 -8.83 -3.36
CA TYR A 166 -3.15 -9.07 -2.04
C TYR A 166 -2.10 -9.64 -1.07
N PHE A 167 -1.29 -10.58 -1.54
CA PHE A 167 -0.21 -11.19 -0.79
C PHE A 167 0.88 -10.16 -0.41
N LEU A 168 1.22 -9.26 -1.33
CA LEU A 168 2.20 -8.20 -1.10
C LEU A 168 1.73 -7.18 -0.05
N PHE A 169 0.45 -6.81 -0.06
CA PHE A 169 -0.13 -5.91 0.94
C PHE A 169 -0.27 -6.57 2.32
N GLN A 170 -0.61 -7.85 2.38
CA GLN A 170 -0.63 -8.62 3.63
C GLN A 170 0.79 -8.74 4.22
N PHE A 171 1.80 -8.95 3.39
CA PHE A 171 3.20 -9.05 3.83
C PHE A 171 3.74 -7.70 4.36
N ALA A 172 3.39 -6.60 3.73
CA ALA A 172 3.72 -5.27 4.24
C ALA A 172 3.11 -5.05 5.64
N LYS A 173 1.88 -5.54 5.86
CA LYS A 173 1.18 -5.46 7.14
C LYS A 173 1.80 -6.38 8.21
N ILE A 174 2.17 -7.60 7.86
CA ILE A 174 2.84 -8.55 8.78
C ILE A 174 4.22 -8.04 9.20
N SER A 175 4.95 -7.36 8.32
CA SER A 175 6.21 -6.72 8.69
C SER A 175 6.01 -5.58 9.69
N GLU A 176 4.90 -4.83 9.62
CA GLU A 176 4.54 -3.82 10.61
C GLU A 176 4.14 -4.43 11.97
N ASP A 177 3.40 -5.53 11.98
CA ASP A 177 2.94 -6.20 13.21
C ASP A 177 4.10 -6.93 13.92
N SER A 178 5.09 -7.45 13.19
CA SER A 178 6.33 -8.02 13.75
C SER A 178 7.19 -6.96 14.46
N PHE A 179 7.12 -5.70 14.02
CA PHE A 179 7.81 -4.57 14.66
C PHE A 179 7.08 -4.03 15.91
N ARG A 180 5.80 -4.33 16.09
CA ARG A 180 5.05 -3.90 17.30
C ARG A 180 5.21 -4.83 18.48
N ASN A 181 5.63 -6.07 18.25
CA ASN A 181 5.72 -7.12 19.28
C ASN A 181 7.17 -7.51 19.65
N SER A 182 8.15 -6.72 19.24
CA SER A 182 9.57 -6.82 19.64
C SER A 182 10.02 -5.57 20.38
#